data_fb1a57a17ee565ccd71e7f2cf3f4c3f8
#
_entry.id   fb1a57a17ee565ccd71e7f2cf3f4c3f8
#
_cell.length_a   1.000
_cell.length_b   1.000
_cell.length_c   1.000
_cell.angle_alpha   90.00
_cell.angle_beta   90.00
_cell.angle_gamma   90.00
#
_symmetry.space_group_name_H-M   'P 1'
#
loop_
_entity.id
_entity.type
_entity.pdbx_description
1 polymer ?
#
loop_
_entity_poly.entity_id
_entity_poly.type
_entity_poly.pdbx_seq_one_letter_code
_entity_poly.pdbx_strand_id
1 'polypeptide(L)'
;MAEEFDDLDLNSLNDEELTEQVHDDLYNGLRAEVVEATNIMLGRGWSASRVLDDALVEGMRIVGVDFRDGILFVPEVLLAANAMKGGMEILRPLLAETGVEPIGKMVIGTVKGDIHDIGKNLVGMMMEGAGFEVIDLGINNAVEKYLAALEEHKPDILGMSALLTTTM
;
A
#
# COMPACT_ATOMS: atom_id res chain seq x y z
N MET A 1 26.33 -22.75 -1.27
CA MET A 1 25.33 -23.51 -0.49
C MET A 1 24.09 -22.63 -0.53
N ALA A 2 23.06 -23.02 -1.28
CA ALA A 2 21.76 -22.38 -1.18
C ALA A 2 21.22 -22.78 0.21
N GLU A 3 20.97 -21.80 1.06
CA GLU A 3 20.17 -22.04 2.26
C GLU A 3 18.80 -22.49 1.76
N GLU A 4 18.41 -23.71 2.05
CA GLU A 4 17.04 -24.18 1.98
C GLU A 4 16.25 -23.25 2.93
N PHE A 5 15.51 -22.29 2.36
CA PHE A 5 14.42 -21.67 3.07
C PHE A 5 13.43 -22.81 3.35
N ASP A 6 13.39 -23.26 4.59
CA ASP A 6 12.37 -24.18 5.08
C ASP A 6 11.03 -23.51 4.75
N ASP A 7 10.22 -24.14 3.91
CA ASP A 7 8.89 -23.63 3.56
C ASP A 7 8.06 -23.63 4.86
N LEU A 8 8.03 -22.48 5.54
CA LEU A 8 7.29 -22.30 6.78
C LEU A 8 5.80 -22.50 6.47
N ASP A 9 5.22 -23.55 7.02
CA ASP A 9 3.77 -23.80 6.89
C ASP A 9 3.01 -22.77 7.74
N LEU A 10 2.55 -21.69 7.08
CA LEU A 10 1.77 -20.62 7.72
C LEU A 10 0.50 -21.11 8.40
N ASN A 11 -0.06 -22.24 7.94
CA ASN A 11 -1.25 -22.84 8.57
C ASN A 11 -0.96 -23.44 9.95
N SER A 12 0.30 -23.83 10.22
CA SER A 12 0.73 -24.39 11.50
C SER A 12 0.90 -23.35 12.60
N LEU A 13 1.07 -22.08 12.25
CA LEU A 13 1.27 -20.98 13.17
C LEU A 13 -0.03 -20.65 13.92
N ASN A 14 0.08 -20.27 15.20
CA ASN A 14 -1.05 -19.67 15.90
C ASN A 14 -1.32 -18.22 15.43
N ASP A 15 -2.37 -17.57 15.92
CA ASP A 15 -2.76 -16.24 15.43
C ASP A 15 -1.73 -15.16 15.72
N GLU A 16 -1.02 -15.20 16.84
CA GLU A 16 0.03 -14.27 17.23
C GLU A 16 1.27 -14.46 16.35
N GLU A 17 1.75 -15.68 16.23
CA GLU A 17 2.87 -16.05 15.36
C GLU A 17 2.58 -15.71 13.89
N LEU A 18 1.38 -15.95 13.40
CA LEU A 18 0.97 -15.62 12.04
C LEU A 18 0.96 -14.10 11.80
N THR A 19 0.54 -13.32 12.80
CA THR A 19 0.57 -11.85 12.72
C THR A 19 2.00 -11.33 12.67
N GLU A 20 2.89 -11.83 13.53
CA GLU A 20 4.31 -11.47 13.52
C GLU A 20 4.96 -11.88 12.18
N GLN A 21 4.61 -13.04 11.64
CA GLN A 21 5.12 -13.48 10.34
C GLN A 21 4.66 -12.55 9.21
N VAL A 22 3.41 -12.06 9.23
CA VAL A 22 2.95 -11.07 8.23
C VAL A 22 3.74 -9.76 8.33
N HIS A 23 4.11 -9.32 9.55
CA HIS A 23 4.96 -8.15 9.71
C HIS A 23 6.34 -8.35 9.08
N ASP A 24 6.95 -9.53 9.29
CA ASP A 24 8.24 -9.89 8.70
C ASP A 24 8.14 -10.03 7.16
N ASP A 25 7.07 -10.65 6.66
CA ASP A 25 6.84 -10.81 5.21
C ASP A 25 6.62 -9.48 4.52
N LEU A 26 5.89 -8.55 5.16
CA LEU A 26 5.75 -7.17 4.69
C LEU A 26 7.10 -6.46 4.66
N TYR A 27 7.86 -6.55 5.74
CA TYR A 27 9.17 -5.92 5.87
C TYR A 27 10.13 -6.39 4.77
N ASN A 28 10.09 -7.69 4.44
CA ASN A 28 10.90 -8.30 3.39
C ASN A 28 10.29 -8.20 1.98
N GLY A 29 9.08 -7.64 1.85
CA GLY A 29 8.38 -7.47 0.58
C GLY A 29 7.87 -8.77 -0.05
N LEU A 30 7.59 -9.78 0.77
CA LEU A 30 7.14 -11.12 0.36
C LEU A 30 5.63 -11.11 0.09
N ARG A 31 5.26 -10.64 -1.10
CA ARG A 31 3.86 -10.44 -1.49
C ARG A 31 3.02 -11.73 -1.47
N ALA A 32 3.58 -12.84 -1.92
CA ALA A 32 2.83 -14.10 -2.03
C ALA A 32 2.47 -14.62 -0.63
N GLU A 33 3.39 -14.54 0.30
CA GLU A 33 3.26 -14.95 1.69
C GLU A 33 2.24 -14.06 2.43
N VAL A 34 2.28 -12.74 2.22
CA VAL A 34 1.28 -11.80 2.76
C VAL A 34 -0.12 -12.12 2.24
N VAL A 35 -0.26 -12.44 0.94
CA VAL A 35 -1.54 -12.86 0.34
C VAL A 35 -2.04 -14.16 0.96
N GLU A 36 -1.17 -15.14 1.11
CA GLU A 36 -1.52 -16.43 1.73
C GLU A 36 -1.95 -16.25 3.18
N ALA A 37 -1.15 -15.57 4.01
CA ALA A 37 -1.47 -15.30 5.41
C ALA A 37 -2.79 -14.52 5.58
N THR A 38 -3.05 -13.52 4.70
CA THR A 38 -4.33 -12.79 4.68
C THR A 38 -5.51 -13.73 4.49
N ASN A 39 -5.42 -14.67 3.54
CA ASN A 39 -6.47 -15.66 3.32
C ASN A 39 -6.64 -16.63 4.50
N ILE A 40 -5.54 -17.07 5.13
CA ILE A 40 -5.57 -17.93 6.31
C ILE A 40 -6.29 -17.22 7.48
N MET A 41 -5.93 -15.94 7.76
CA MET A 41 -6.57 -15.16 8.82
C MET A 41 -8.08 -15.00 8.59
N LEU A 42 -8.49 -14.66 7.37
CA LEU A 42 -9.91 -14.59 6.99
C LEU A 42 -10.60 -15.95 7.13
N GLY A 43 -9.94 -17.05 6.72
CA GLY A 43 -10.43 -18.42 6.88
C GLY A 43 -10.59 -18.84 8.34
N ARG A 44 -9.81 -18.28 9.26
CA ARG A 44 -9.94 -18.47 10.72
C ARG A 44 -11.05 -17.60 11.35
N GLY A 45 -11.74 -16.78 10.55
CA GLY A 45 -12.87 -15.95 10.98
C GLY A 45 -12.47 -14.55 11.47
N TRP A 46 -11.26 -14.09 11.16
CA TRP A 46 -10.92 -12.68 11.40
C TRP A 46 -11.75 -11.78 10.49
N SER A 47 -12.18 -10.64 11.02
CA SER A 47 -12.79 -9.61 10.18
C SER A 47 -11.74 -8.97 9.28
N ALA A 48 -12.16 -8.52 8.09
CA ALA A 48 -11.28 -7.80 7.17
C ALA A 48 -10.63 -6.57 7.82
N SER A 49 -11.36 -5.85 8.68
CA SER A 49 -10.85 -4.72 9.47
C SER A 49 -9.72 -5.15 10.41
N ARG A 50 -9.90 -6.26 11.13
CA ARG A 50 -8.88 -6.76 12.05
C ARG A 50 -7.60 -7.16 11.32
N VAL A 51 -7.74 -7.88 10.17
CA VAL A 51 -6.57 -8.23 9.34
C VAL A 51 -5.86 -6.97 8.84
N LEU A 52 -6.63 -5.96 8.41
CA LEU A 52 -6.08 -4.69 7.97
C LEU A 52 -5.28 -4.01 9.08
N ASP A 53 -5.88 -3.82 10.25
CA ASP A 53 -5.31 -3.02 11.33
C ASP A 53 -4.14 -3.75 12.01
N ASP A 54 -4.37 -4.99 12.47
CA ASP A 54 -3.41 -5.71 13.32
C ASP A 54 -2.23 -6.30 12.51
N ALA A 55 -2.48 -6.75 11.27
CA ALA A 55 -1.45 -7.38 10.47
C ALA A 55 -0.83 -6.40 9.45
N LEU A 56 -1.62 -5.82 8.54
CA LEU A 56 -1.07 -5.08 7.42
C LEU A 56 -0.61 -3.66 7.80
N VAL A 57 -1.45 -2.88 8.47
CA VAL A 57 -1.13 -1.48 8.85
C VAL A 57 -0.01 -1.45 9.89
N GLU A 58 -0.07 -2.32 10.88
CA GLU A 58 0.98 -2.38 11.90
C GLU A 58 2.33 -2.82 11.31
N GLY A 59 2.36 -3.81 10.40
CA GLY A 59 3.56 -4.18 9.66
C GLY A 59 4.15 -3.03 8.85
N MET A 60 3.31 -2.29 8.13
CA MET A 60 3.76 -1.09 7.39
C MET A 60 4.19 0.06 8.31
N ARG A 61 3.66 0.15 9.54
CA ARG A 61 4.13 1.11 10.54
C ARG A 61 5.57 0.81 10.95
N ILE A 62 5.93 -0.46 11.11
CA ILE A 62 7.33 -0.89 11.40
C ILE A 62 8.24 -0.46 10.25
N VAL A 63 7.88 -0.78 9.01
CA VAL A 63 8.60 -0.35 7.79
C VAL A 63 8.78 1.17 7.76
N GLY A 64 7.74 1.93 8.08
CA GLY A 64 7.76 3.39 8.09
C GLY A 64 8.69 3.98 9.16
N VAL A 65 8.78 3.36 10.34
CA VAL A 65 9.71 3.76 11.41
C VAL A 65 11.15 3.57 10.95
N ASP A 66 11.49 2.41 10.41
CA ASP A 66 12.85 2.07 9.98
C ASP A 66 13.27 2.87 8.74
N PHE A 67 12.33 3.21 7.86
CA PHE A 67 12.57 4.15 6.76
C PHE A 67 12.89 5.56 7.27
N ARG A 68 12.12 6.07 8.22
CA ARG A 68 12.37 7.38 8.86
C ARG A 68 13.72 7.42 9.54
N ASP A 69 14.11 6.34 10.20
CA ASP A 69 15.34 6.24 10.97
C ASP A 69 16.59 5.90 10.09
N GLY A 70 16.38 5.75 8.76
CA GLY A 70 17.43 5.52 7.78
C GLY A 70 17.99 4.10 7.77
N ILE A 71 17.24 3.14 8.32
CA ILE A 71 17.56 1.71 8.29
C ILE A 71 17.13 1.11 6.95
N LEU A 72 15.89 1.42 6.51
CA LEU A 72 15.39 1.07 5.19
C LEU A 72 15.52 2.23 4.20
N PHE A 73 15.62 1.90 2.93
CA PHE A 73 15.67 2.86 1.82
C PHE A 73 14.45 2.67 0.90
N VAL A 74 14.27 3.58 -0.07
CA VAL A 74 13.12 3.61 -0.96
C VAL A 74 12.84 2.25 -1.64
N PRO A 75 13.83 1.50 -2.18
CA PRO A 75 13.54 0.21 -2.82
C PRO A 75 12.87 -0.80 -1.89
N GLU A 76 13.31 -0.91 -0.63
CA GLU A 76 12.75 -1.85 0.35
C GLU A 76 11.32 -1.45 0.74
N VAL A 77 11.09 -0.15 0.94
CA VAL A 77 9.73 0.37 1.24
C VAL A 77 8.76 0.10 0.07
N LEU A 78 9.24 0.17 -1.18
CA LEU A 78 8.41 -0.16 -2.35
C LEU A 78 8.06 -1.64 -2.43
N LEU A 79 8.99 -2.52 -2.06
CA LEU A 79 8.71 -3.97 -1.98
C LEU A 79 7.66 -4.24 -0.89
N ALA A 80 7.81 -3.64 0.29
CA ALA A 80 6.84 -3.72 1.36
C ALA A 80 5.45 -3.18 0.95
N ALA A 81 5.40 -2.02 0.30
CA ALA A 81 4.15 -1.44 -0.22
C ALA A 81 3.48 -2.34 -1.28
N ASN A 82 4.27 -3.01 -2.13
CA ASN A 82 3.74 -3.97 -3.08
C ASN A 82 3.19 -5.24 -2.40
N ALA A 83 3.82 -5.70 -1.32
CA ALA A 83 3.31 -6.81 -0.51
C ALA A 83 2.00 -6.41 0.20
N MET A 84 1.95 -5.22 0.82
CA MET A 84 0.73 -4.64 1.40
C MET A 84 -0.41 -4.57 0.37
N LYS A 85 -0.14 -4.14 -0.85
CA LYS A 85 -1.12 -4.08 -1.94
C LYS A 85 -1.73 -5.46 -2.22
N GLY A 86 -0.93 -6.53 -2.14
CA GLY A 86 -1.43 -7.91 -2.31
C GLY A 86 -2.50 -8.28 -1.29
N GLY A 87 -2.27 -8.02 -0.01
CA GLY A 87 -3.26 -8.22 1.05
C GLY A 87 -4.50 -7.32 0.86
N MET A 88 -4.29 -6.04 0.52
CA MET A 88 -5.38 -5.09 0.28
C MET A 88 -6.29 -5.46 -0.90
N GLU A 89 -5.78 -6.09 -1.95
CA GLU A 89 -6.61 -6.57 -3.07
C GLU A 89 -7.66 -7.58 -2.62
N ILE A 90 -7.36 -8.38 -1.58
CA ILE A 90 -8.31 -9.32 -0.97
C ILE A 90 -9.27 -8.60 -0.02
N LEU A 91 -8.76 -7.66 0.79
CA LEU A 91 -9.56 -7.02 1.84
C LEU A 91 -10.52 -5.96 1.31
N ARG A 92 -10.18 -5.20 0.25
CA ARG A 92 -10.99 -4.09 -0.28
C ARG A 92 -12.45 -4.44 -0.53
N PRO A 93 -12.81 -5.52 -1.24
CA PRO A 93 -14.22 -5.87 -1.45
C PRO A 93 -14.93 -6.17 -0.13
N LEU A 94 -14.29 -6.86 0.82
CA LEU A 94 -14.84 -7.20 2.11
C LEU A 94 -15.04 -5.96 3.01
N LEU A 95 -14.09 -5.03 2.98
CA LEU A 95 -14.17 -3.76 3.71
C LEU A 95 -15.30 -2.88 3.15
N ALA A 96 -15.45 -2.83 1.83
CA ALA A 96 -16.54 -2.08 1.17
C ALA A 96 -17.93 -2.61 1.59
N GLU A 97 -18.09 -3.92 1.75
CA GLU A 97 -19.33 -4.54 2.24
C GLU A 97 -19.64 -4.18 3.70
N THR A 98 -18.62 -4.00 4.52
CA THR A 98 -18.76 -3.64 5.95
C THR A 98 -18.82 -2.15 6.21
N GLY A 99 -18.66 -1.30 5.17
CA GLY A 99 -18.67 0.16 5.28
C GLY A 99 -17.40 0.74 5.95
N VAL A 100 -16.33 -0.02 6.01
CA VAL A 100 -15.02 0.49 6.47
C VAL A 100 -14.39 1.31 5.36
N GLU A 101 -14.15 2.58 5.61
CA GLU A 101 -13.51 3.49 4.67
C GLU A 101 -11.97 3.42 4.79
N PRO A 102 -11.22 3.71 3.70
CA PRO A 102 -9.77 3.87 3.77
C PRO A 102 -9.40 5.02 4.74
N ILE A 103 -8.15 5.06 5.18
CA ILE A 103 -7.63 6.13 6.07
C ILE A 103 -7.89 7.52 5.47
N GLY A 104 -7.86 7.62 4.15
CA GLY A 104 -8.17 8.82 3.39
C GLY A 104 -8.07 8.56 1.89
N LYS A 105 -8.39 9.57 1.07
CA LYS A 105 -8.31 9.52 -0.38
C LYS A 105 -7.26 10.49 -0.89
N MET A 106 -6.47 10.05 -1.85
CA MET A 106 -5.50 10.89 -2.55
C MET A 106 -5.78 10.88 -4.06
N VAL A 107 -5.93 12.05 -4.65
CA VAL A 107 -5.82 12.22 -6.10
C VAL A 107 -4.39 12.65 -6.42
N ILE A 108 -3.75 11.97 -7.38
CA ILE A 108 -2.39 12.32 -7.81
C ILE A 108 -2.30 12.33 -9.34
N GLY A 109 -1.47 13.22 -9.88
CA GLY A 109 -1.27 13.30 -11.33
C GLY A 109 -0.04 14.12 -11.69
N THR A 110 0.46 13.96 -12.92
CA THR A 110 1.50 14.82 -13.47
C THR A 110 0.87 15.96 -14.26
N VAL A 111 1.35 17.18 -14.02
CA VAL A 111 0.78 18.41 -14.59
C VAL A 111 0.88 18.48 -16.12
N LYS A 112 0.11 19.39 -16.72
CA LYS A 112 0.06 19.59 -18.17
C LYS A 112 1.46 19.95 -18.72
N GLY A 113 1.82 19.29 -19.81
CA GLY A 113 3.12 19.47 -20.48
C GLY A 113 4.25 18.66 -19.89
N ASP A 114 4.00 17.90 -18.82
CA ASP A 114 4.99 17.02 -18.20
C ASP A 114 4.55 15.54 -18.36
N ILE A 115 5.54 14.68 -18.68
CA ILE A 115 5.31 13.23 -18.88
C ILE A 115 6.10 12.38 -17.88
N HIS A 116 6.80 13.02 -16.94
CA HIS A 116 7.56 12.31 -15.92
C HIS A 116 6.61 11.74 -14.86
N ASP A 117 6.66 10.46 -14.63
CA ASP A 117 5.73 9.75 -13.73
C ASP A 117 6.41 8.84 -12.70
N ILE A 118 7.70 8.57 -12.83
CA ILE A 118 8.41 7.66 -11.91
C ILE A 118 8.23 8.09 -10.46
N GLY A 119 8.57 9.35 -10.13
CA GLY A 119 8.45 9.87 -8.76
C GLY A 119 6.98 9.91 -8.29
N LYS A 120 6.05 10.28 -9.18
CA LYS A 120 4.61 10.25 -8.90
C LYS A 120 4.12 8.84 -8.55
N ASN A 121 4.51 7.85 -9.36
CA ASN A 121 4.12 6.46 -9.15
C ASN A 121 4.68 5.91 -7.83
N LEU A 122 5.93 6.27 -7.47
CA LEU A 122 6.52 5.91 -6.18
C LEU A 122 5.70 6.47 -5.00
N VAL A 123 5.35 7.76 -5.06
CA VAL A 123 4.52 8.39 -4.01
C VAL A 123 3.15 7.71 -3.93
N GLY A 124 2.51 7.45 -5.08
CA GLY A 124 1.23 6.74 -5.13
C GLY A 124 1.29 5.36 -4.48
N MET A 125 2.31 4.55 -4.81
CA MET A 125 2.51 3.23 -4.22
C MET A 125 2.75 3.29 -2.71
N MET A 126 3.53 4.26 -2.22
CA MET A 126 3.77 4.45 -0.78
C MET A 126 2.49 4.86 -0.06
N MET A 127 1.66 5.70 -0.65
CA MET A 127 0.38 6.10 -0.09
C MET A 127 -0.63 4.94 -0.08
N GLU A 128 -0.68 4.12 -1.15
CA GLU A 128 -1.46 2.88 -1.14
C GLU A 128 -1.00 1.92 -0.03
N GLY A 129 0.33 1.76 0.13
CA GLY A 129 0.93 0.96 1.19
C GLY A 129 0.65 1.51 2.60
N ALA A 130 0.39 2.80 2.74
CA ALA A 130 -0.03 3.43 3.99
C ALA A 130 -1.54 3.34 4.25
N GLY A 131 -2.33 2.69 3.36
CA GLY A 131 -3.77 2.48 3.55
C GLY A 131 -4.67 3.55 2.93
N PHE A 132 -4.14 4.44 2.09
CA PHE A 132 -4.94 5.42 1.35
C PHE A 132 -5.55 4.81 0.08
N GLU A 133 -6.72 5.31 -0.29
CA GLU A 133 -7.25 5.13 -1.64
C GLU A 133 -6.58 6.14 -2.57
N VAL A 134 -5.82 5.66 -3.57
CA VAL A 134 -5.09 6.52 -4.52
C VAL A 134 -5.77 6.50 -5.88
N ILE A 135 -6.17 7.69 -6.35
CA ILE A 135 -6.72 7.92 -7.67
C ILE A 135 -5.63 8.58 -8.52
N ASP A 136 -5.02 7.81 -9.41
CA ASP A 136 -3.97 8.28 -10.30
C ASP A 136 -4.56 8.80 -11.61
N LEU A 137 -4.38 10.09 -11.88
CA LEU A 137 -4.83 10.74 -13.10
C LEU A 137 -3.88 10.51 -14.30
N GLY A 138 -2.73 9.87 -14.08
CA GLY A 138 -1.70 9.70 -15.10
C GLY A 138 -0.88 10.96 -15.33
N ILE A 139 -0.40 11.12 -16.56
CA ILE A 139 0.49 12.21 -16.97
C ILE A 139 -0.24 13.29 -17.79
N ASN A 140 0.39 14.45 -17.95
CA ASN A 140 -0.06 15.54 -18.83
C ASN A 140 -1.51 15.99 -18.55
N ASN A 141 -1.84 16.21 -17.29
CA ASN A 141 -3.19 16.55 -16.88
C ASN A 141 -3.39 18.08 -16.86
N ALA A 142 -4.39 18.55 -17.59
CA ALA A 142 -4.85 19.93 -17.50
C ALA A 142 -5.59 20.20 -16.18
N VAL A 143 -5.68 21.47 -15.77
CA VAL A 143 -6.29 21.86 -14.49
C VAL A 143 -7.75 21.40 -14.36
N GLU A 144 -8.48 21.38 -15.47
CA GLU A 144 -9.88 20.95 -15.51
C GLU A 144 -10.05 19.49 -15.08
N LYS A 145 -9.06 18.63 -15.40
CA LYS A 145 -9.08 17.22 -14.99
C LYS A 145 -8.89 17.06 -13.47
N TYR A 146 -8.03 17.88 -12.88
CA TYR A 146 -7.88 17.92 -11.42
C TYR A 146 -9.15 18.43 -10.73
N LEU A 147 -9.76 19.51 -11.25
CA LEU A 147 -11.01 20.04 -10.70
C LEU A 147 -12.13 19.02 -10.76
N ALA A 148 -12.29 18.33 -11.90
CA ALA A 148 -13.28 17.27 -12.03
C ALA A 148 -13.04 16.12 -11.04
N ALA A 149 -11.78 15.69 -10.87
CA ALA A 149 -11.44 14.64 -9.92
C ALA A 149 -11.68 15.07 -8.46
N LEU A 150 -11.41 16.33 -8.11
CA LEU A 150 -11.72 16.88 -6.79
C LEU A 150 -13.22 16.89 -6.49
N GLU A 151 -14.04 17.24 -7.48
CA GLU A 151 -15.51 17.24 -7.34
C GLU A 151 -16.07 15.82 -7.23
N GLU A 152 -15.55 14.87 -8.02
CA GLU A 152 -16.02 13.49 -8.09
C GLU A 152 -15.61 12.68 -6.86
N HIS A 153 -14.31 12.71 -6.51
CA HIS A 153 -13.74 11.82 -5.49
C HIS A 153 -13.66 12.46 -4.11
N LYS A 154 -13.71 13.80 -4.01
CA LYS A 154 -13.58 14.57 -2.76
C LYS A 154 -12.39 14.10 -1.92
N PRO A 155 -11.18 14.09 -2.48
CA PRO A 155 -10.00 13.57 -1.79
C PRO A 155 -9.57 14.46 -0.63
N ASP A 156 -8.88 13.85 0.34
CA ASP A 156 -8.24 14.55 1.44
C ASP A 156 -6.90 15.16 1.02
N ILE A 157 -6.25 14.56 0.01
CA ILE A 157 -4.94 14.96 -0.48
C ILE A 157 -4.97 15.11 -2.01
N LEU A 158 -4.41 16.23 -2.50
CA LEU A 158 -4.12 16.44 -3.90
C LEU A 158 -2.61 16.45 -4.12
N GLY A 159 -2.09 15.49 -4.92
CA GLY A 159 -0.71 15.41 -5.36
C GLY A 159 -0.55 15.90 -6.80
N MET A 160 0.35 16.84 -7.02
CA MET A 160 0.71 17.31 -8.35
C MET A 160 2.21 17.15 -8.58
N SER A 161 2.58 16.33 -9.57
CA SER A 161 3.98 16.12 -9.96
C SER A 161 4.35 17.03 -11.11
N ALA A 162 5.46 17.76 -10.94
CA ALA A 162 6.08 18.59 -11.98
C ALA A 162 7.61 18.48 -11.84
N LEU A 163 8.29 17.97 -12.87
CA LEU A 163 9.74 17.82 -12.86
C LEU A 163 10.43 18.96 -13.61
N LEU A 164 9.79 19.47 -14.66
CA LEU A 164 10.36 20.53 -15.47
C LEU A 164 10.06 21.90 -14.84
N THR A 165 11.08 22.78 -14.79
CA THR A 165 10.89 24.18 -14.33
C THR A 165 9.91 24.98 -15.16
N THR A 166 9.65 24.53 -16.39
CA THR A 166 8.68 25.15 -17.32
C THR A 166 7.24 24.67 -17.09
N THR A 167 7.03 23.65 -16.28
CA THR A 167 5.72 23.08 -15.98
C THR A 167 5.25 23.31 -14.54
N MET A 168 6.13 23.90 -13.71
CA MET A 168 5.80 24.32 -12.35
C MET A 168 4.96 25.61 -12.32
#